data_689fb9a6c313134e67eade5debfdcfc5
#
_entry.id   689fb9a6c313134e67eade5debfdcfc5
#
_cell.length_a   1.000
_cell.length_b   1.000
_cell.length_c   1.000
_cell.angle_alpha   90.00
_cell.angle_beta   90.00
_cell.angle_gamma   90.00
#
_symmetry.space_group_name_H-M   'P 1'
#
loop_
_entity.id
_entity.type
_entity.pdbx_description
1 polymer ?
#
loop_
_entity_poly.entity_id
_entity_poly.type
_entity_poly.pdbx_seq_one_letter_code
_entity_poly.pdbx_strand_id
1 'polypeptide(L)'
;MQITFTSATMLTLDSQGHQYSLFDGDGDSVFEPTSGGHPKVLAVIVEKEAALVMAIELTGSGPVDTTYSAIGPNTDPTAIPASGSALYRGAVNAVLQPSINPSTQVSEFSGTGRFNVDFTANTVSGSMVYTQSSDTQFTQRSAILTVTLPSTSITGNTFETTAGTAQFNQIPSHGTRFGSLRIEGDFFGQAGTTLAGSFDGAGTDSSGNTAFLHGGFVAEK
;
A
#
# COMPACT_ATOMS: atom_id res chain seq x y z
N MET A 1 -1.82 0.86 16.13
CA MET A 1 -2.59 1.88 15.41
C MET A 1 -4.07 1.51 15.50
N GLN A 2 -4.94 2.47 15.79
CA GLN A 2 -6.39 2.26 15.85
C GLN A 2 -7.08 3.31 14.98
N ILE A 3 -8.02 2.87 14.15
CA ILE A 3 -8.85 3.77 13.34
C ILE A 3 -10.28 3.72 13.84
N THR A 4 -10.91 4.87 13.94
CA THR A 4 -12.32 5.02 14.30
C THR A 4 -13.01 5.90 13.27
N PHE A 5 -13.98 5.34 12.56
CA PHE A 5 -14.85 6.12 11.68
C PHE A 5 -15.83 6.93 12.54
N THR A 6 -15.74 8.24 12.47
CA THR A 6 -16.63 9.17 13.20
C THR A 6 -17.86 9.50 12.35
N SER A 7 -17.71 9.50 11.03
CA SER A 7 -18.79 9.65 10.04
C SER A 7 -18.33 9.10 8.69
N ALA A 8 -19.19 9.13 7.68
CA ALA A 8 -18.82 8.72 6.31
C ALA A 8 -17.70 9.59 5.69
N THR A 9 -17.48 10.79 6.23
CA THR A 9 -16.50 11.75 5.73
C THR A 9 -15.44 12.13 6.76
N MET A 10 -15.40 11.46 7.91
CA MET A 10 -14.42 11.74 8.95
C MET A 10 -13.99 10.47 9.65
N LEU A 11 -12.69 10.28 9.76
CA LEU A 11 -12.10 9.22 10.57
C LEU A 11 -11.07 9.79 11.55
N THR A 12 -10.87 9.07 12.64
CA THR A 12 -9.84 9.36 13.62
C THR A 12 -8.83 8.23 13.62
N LEU A 13 -7.58 8.57 13.45
CA LEU A 13 -6.45 7.67 13.55
C LEU A 13 -5.72 7.92 14.86
N ASP A 14 -5.56 6.88 15.67
CA ASP A 14 -4.72 6.90 16.87
C ASP A 14 -3.47 6.07 16.62
N SER A 15 -2.32 6.72 16.58
CA SER A 15 -1.04 6.07 16.35
C SER A 15 0.02 6.68 17.26
N GLN A 16 0.75 5.83 17.98
CA GLN A 16 1.86 6.20 18.87
C GLN A 16 1.51 7.28 19.93
N GLY A 17 0.24 7.28 20.40
CA GLY A 17 -0.24 8.26 21.36
C GLY A 17 -0.64 9.61 20.75
N HIS A 18 -0.65 9.72 19.44
CA HIS A 18 -1.17 10.88 18.72
C HIS A 18 -2.50 10.54 18.04
N GLN A 19 -3.43 11.47 18.12
CA GLN A 19 -4.74 11.35 17.48
C GLN A 19 -4.83 12.30 16.29
N TYR A 20 -5.18 11.75 15.12
CA TYR A 20 -5.32 12.50 13.87
C TYR A 20 -6.79 12.44 13.45
N SER A 21 -7.32 13.60 13.07
CA SER A 21 -8.61 13.67 12.39
C SER A 21 -8.36 13.85 10.90
N LEU A 22 -8.96 12.98 10.11
CA LEU A 22 -8.85 12.97 8.66
C LEU A 22 -10.23 13.23 8.07
N PHE A 23 -10.29 14.01 7.02
CA PHE A 23 -11.52 14.44 6.38
C PHE A 23 -11.50 14.15 4.88
N ASP A 24 -12.53 13.48 4.41
CA ASP A 24 -12.81 13.28 2.98
C ASP A 24 -13.64 14.47 2.50
N GLY A 25 -12.98 15.43 1.85
CA GLY A 25 -13.59 16.71 1.46
C GLY A 25 -14.36 16.65 0.14
N ASP A 26 -14.06 15.70 -0.72
CA ASP A 26 -14.60 15.58 -2.07
C ASP A 26 -15.36 14.27 -2.33
N GLY A 27 -15.36 13.35 -1.37
CA GLY A 27 -16.12 12.10 -1.44
C GLY A 27 -15.47 11.02 -2.31
N ASP A 28 -14.14 11.12 -2.51
CA ASP A 28 -13.39 10.14 -3.30
C ASP A 28 -12.88 8.97 -2.44
N SER A 29 -13.24 8.92 -1.16
CA SER A 29 -12.77 7.96 -0.16
C SER A 29 -11.29 8.09 0.19
N VAL A 30 -10.68 9.22 -0.11
CA VAL A 30 -9.35 9.60 0.35
C VAL A 30 -9.47 10.59 1.49
N PHE A 31 -8.96 10.22 2.64
CA PHE A 31 -9.04 11.02 3.86
C PHE A 31 -7.72 11.76 4.08
N GLU A 32 -7.78 13.07 4.16
CA GLU A 32 -6.62 13.92 4.38
C GLU A 32 -6.60 14.55 5.78
N PRO A 33 -5.43 14.89 6.34
CA PRO A 33 -5.35 15.52 7.66
C PRO A 33 -5.92 16.93 7.64
N THR A 34 -6.76 17.25 8.64
CA THR A 34 -7.38 18.57 8.79
C THR A 34 -6.45 19.64 9.36
N SER A 35 -5.27 19.25 9.87
CA SER A 35 -4.28 20.19 10.43
C SER A 35 -2.86 19.66 10.29
N GLY A 36 -1.89 20.55 10.06
CA GLY A 36 -0.49 20.23 9.86
C GLY A 36 0.23 19.86 11.16
N GLY A 37 0.10 18.61 11.61
CA GLY A 37 0.87 18.00 12.69
C GLY A 37 1.79 16.90 12.16
N HIS A 38 2.83 16.56 12.91
CA HIS A 38 3.65 15.36 12.66
C HIS A 38 3.13 14.19 13.49
N PRO A 39 3.10 12.93 12.97
CA PRO A 39 3.34 12.50 11.61
C PRO A 39 2.25 12.98 10.63
N LYS A 40 2.57 13.10 9.36
CA LYS A 40 1.54 13.35 8.35
C LYS A 40 0.91 12.02 7.96
N VAL A 41 -0.36 11.85 8.21
CA VAL A 41 -1.16 10.85 7.51
C VAL A 41 -1.54 11.46 6.18
N LEU A 42 -1.15 10.84 5.07
CA LEU A 42 -1.31 11.45 3.76
C LEU A 42 -2.52 10.94 3.00
N ALA A 43 -2.93 9.70 3.21
CA ALA A 43 -4.12 9.18 2.57
C ALA A 43 -4.69 7.96 3.30
N VAL A 44 -5.99 7.81 3.25
CA VAL A 44 -6.70 6.59 3.61
C VAL A 44 -7.64 6.26 2.47
N ILE A 45 -7.44 5.12 1.82
CA ILE A 45 -8.36 4.60 0.80
C ILE A 45 -9.28 3.62 1.52
N VAL A 46 -10.58 3.88 1.45
CA VAL A 46 -11.59 3.02 2.07
C VAL A 46 -12.35 2.27 0.98
N GLU A 47 -12.36 0.96 1.09
CA GLU A 47 -13.20 0.09 0.31
C GLU A 47 -14.09 -0.70 1.27
N LYS A 48 -15.38 -0.81 0.98
CA LYS A 48 -16.47 -1.41 1.77
C LYS A 48 -16.14 -1.90 3.20
N GLU A 49 -15.23 -2.84 3.35
CA GLU A 49 -14.95 -3.54 4.60
C GLU A 49 -13.47 -3.46 5.03
N ALA A 50 -12.61 -2.78 4.26
CA ALA A 50 -11.23 -2.53 4.63
C ALA A 50 -10.78 -1.13 4.23
N ALA A 51 -9.80 -0.61 4.94
CA ALA A 51 -9.13 0.63 4.61
C ALA A 51 -7.64 0.40 4.45
N LEU A 52 -7.04 0.99 3.42
CA LEU A 52 -5.60 1.13 3.28
C LEU A 52 -5.20 2.48 3.86
N VAL A 53 -4.33 2.45 4.85
CA VAL A 53 -3.81 3.65 5.50
C VAL A 53 -2.36 3.84 5.13
N MET A 54 -2.03 5.01 4.61
CA MET A 54 -0.67 5.47 4.44
C MET A 54 -0.33 6.51 5.50
N ALA A 55 0.64 6.24 6.34
CA ALA A 55 1.18 7.20 7.30
C ALA A 55 2.61 7.56 6.91
N ILE A 56 2.90 8.85 6.81
CA ILE A 56 4.27 9.35 6.62
C ILE A 56 4.69 10.10 7.87
N GLU A 57 5.74 9.62 8.51
CA GLU A 57 6.36 10.31 9.63
C GLU A 57 7.51 11.18 9.12
N LEU A 58 7.36 12.50 9.24
CA LEU A 58 8.42 13.45 8.97
C LEU A 58 9.19 13.71 10.26
N THR A 59 10.30 13.07 10.46
CA THR A 59 11.18 13.34 11.59
C THR A 59 12.20 14.42 11.22
N GLY A 60 11.97 15.67 11.60
CA GLY A 60 12.91 16.79 11.56
C GLY A 60 13.76 16.87 10.27
N SER A 61 15.07 16.64 10.37
CA SER A 61 16.01 16.54 9.25
C SER A 61 16.38 15.07 8.93
N GLY A 62 15.61 14.12 9.47
CA GLY A 62 15.84 12.68 9.30
C GLY A 62 15.02 12.04 8.18
N PRO A 63 15.21 10.74 7.96
CA PRO A 63 14.46 10.00 6.97
C PRO A 63 12.96 10.02 7.27
N VAL A 64 12.18 10.18 6.23
CA VAL A 64 10.73 10.03 6.25
C VAL A 64 10.46 8.53 6.44
N ASP A 65 9.75 8.15 7.48
CA ASP A 65 9.27 6.77 7.64
C ASP A 65 7.86 6.69 7.03
N THR A 66 7.72 5.87 6.01
CA THR A 66 6.43 5.66 5.33
C THR A 66 5.93 4.27 5.66
N THR A 67 4.77 4.20 6.27
CA THR A 67 4.14 2.93 6.63
C THR A 67 2.79 2.79 5.94
N TYR A 68 2.53 1.63 5.38
CA TYR A 68 1.22 1.23 4.89
C TYR A 68 0.64 0.18 5.82
N SER A 69 -0.65 0.28 6.11
CA SER A 69 -1.38 -0.69 6.93
C SER A 69 -2.77 -0.91 6.36
N ALA A 70 -3.15 -2.17 6.22
CA ALA A 70 -4.53 -2.54 5.93
C ALA A 70 -5.30 -2.71 7.25
N ILE A 71 -6.50 -2.19 7.31
CA ILE A 71 -7.33 -2.21 8.51
C ILE A 71 -8.78 -2.51 8.14
N GLY A 72 -9.40 -3.37 8.91
CA GLY A 72 -10.80 -3.76 8.72
C GLY A 72 -11.19 -4.90 9.67
N PRO A 73 -12.47 -5.33 9.66
CA PRO A 73 -12.88 -6.53 10.35
C PRO A 73 -12.29 -7.75 9.63
N ASN A 74 -11.31 -8.40 10.25
CA ASN A 74 -10.69 -9.60 9.70
C ASN A 74 -11.73 -10.68 9.44
N THR A 75 -11.62 -11.34 8.30
CA THR A 75 -12.46 -12.51 8.00
C THR A 75 -12.10 -13.66 8.94
N ASP A 76 -13.12 -14.29 9.53
CA ASP A 76 -12.91 -15.56 10.24
C ASP A 76 -12.29 -16.58 9.26
N PRO A 77 -11.16 -17.22 9.60
CA PRO A 77 -10.53 -18.20 8.72
C PRO A 77 -11.48 -19.33 8.27
N THR A 78 -12.47 -19.68 9.09
CA THR A 78 -13.48 -20.69 8.75
C THR A 78 -14.53 -20.19 7.77
N ALA A 79 -14.65 -18.88 7.57
CA ALA A 79 -15.56 -18.26 6.61
C ALA A 79 -14.91 -18.07 5.22
N ILE A 80 -13.59 -18.26 5.09
CA ILE A 80 -12.91 -18.29 3.80
C ILE A 80 -13.41 -19.50 2.99
N PRO A 81 -13.76 -19.32 1.71
CA PRO A 81 -14.19 -20.47 0.88
C PRO A 81 -13.14 -21.59 0.84
N ALA A 82 -13.59 -22.83 1.06
CA ALA A 82 -12.68 -24.00 1.03
C ALA A 82 -12.35 -24.46 -0.40
N SER A 83 -12.98 -23.91 -1.43
CA SER A 83 -12.76 -24.29 -2.82
C SER A 83 -13.21 -23.20 -3.80
N GLY A 84 -12.79 -23.33 -5.05
CA GLY A 84 -13.10 -22.38 -6.11
C GLY A 84 -12.02 -21.32 -6.27
N SER A 85 -12.33 -20.29 -7.04
CA SER A 85 -11.42 -19.18 -7.27
C SER A 85 -12.15 -17.84 -7.26
N ALA A 86 -11.42 -16.77 -6.97
CA ALA A 86 -11.94 -15.42 -7.04
C ALA A 86 -10.91 -14.47 -7.64
N LEU A 87 -11.44 -13.40 -8.25
CA LEU A 87 -10.65 -12.31 -8.78
C LEU A 87 -10.98 -11.05 -7.99
N TYR A 88 -9.96 -10.48 -7.34
CA TYR A 88 -10.06 -9.21 -6.63
C TYR A 88 -9.46 -8.09 -7.48
N ARG A 89 -10.09 -6.92 -7.45
CA ARG A 89 -9.63 -5.72 -8.15
C ARG A 89 -9.83 -4.51 -7.27
N GLY A 90 -8.87 -3.59 -7.29
CA GLY A 90 -9.00 -2.40 -6.46
C GLY A 90 -7.88 -1.41 -6.63
N ALA A 91 -7.84 -0.47 -5.69
CA ALA A 91 -6.89 0.62 -5.67
C ALA A 91 -5.55 0.19 -5.05
N VAL A 92 -4.50 0.81 -5.52
CA VAL A 92 -3.15 0.64 -5.00
C VAL A 92 -2.44 1.99 -4.92
N ASN A 93 -1.61 2.15 -3.89
CA ASN A 93 -0.79 3.33 -3.69
C ASN A 93 0.63 2.91 -3.30
N ALA A 94 1.64 3.69 -3.72
CA ALA A 94 3.03 3.43 -3.37
C ALA A 94 3.85 4.72 -3.32
N VAL A 95 4.92 4.68 -2.55
CA VAL A 95 5.89 5.75 -2.40
C VAL A 95 7.29 5.18 -2.63
N LEU A 96 8.03 5.84 -3.50
CA LEU A 96 9.45 5.63 -3.70
C LEU A 96 10.22 6.75 -3.01
N GLN A 97 11.08 6.38 -2.08
CA GLN A 97 11.86 7.29 -1.25
C GLN A 97 13.35 6.99 -1.38
N PRO A 98 14.16 7.88 -1.99
CA PRO A 98 15.61 7.74 -1.98
C PRO A 98 16.20 8.10 -0.61
N SER A 99 17.29 7.43 -0.22
CA SER A 99 17.97 7.71 1.06
C SER A 99 18.73 9.03 1.09
N ILE A 100 19.04 9.60 -0.08
CA ILE A 100 19.70 10.91 -0.21
C ILE A 100 18.64 11.99 -0.35
N ASN A 101 18.60 12.93 0.58
CA ASN A 101 17.60 14.01 0.67
C ASN A 101 16.14 13.48 0.71
N PRO A 102 15.80 12.62 1.66
CA PRO A 102 14.48 11.96 1.73
C PRO A 102 13.32 12.97 1.84
N SER A 103 13.58 14.17 2.33
CA SER A 103 12.55 15.21 2.50
C SER A 103 12.16 15.96 1.22
N THR A 104 12.93 15.80 0.14
CA THR A 104 12.73 16.58 -1.10
C THR A 104 12.43 15.75 -2.34
N GLN A 105 12.50 14.43 -2.24
CA GLN A 105 12.51 13.54 -3.40
C GLN A 105 11.63 12.31 -3.24
N VAL A 106 10.44 12.49 -2.73
CA VAL A 106 9.43 11.42 -2.66
C VAL A 106 8.64 11.39 -3.97
N SER A 107 8.56 10.22 -4.59
CA SER A 107 7.71 9.99 -5.75
C SER A 107 6.50 9.15 -5.33
N GLU A 108 5.32 9.65 -5.60
CA GLU A 108 4.06 9.00 -5.29
C GLU A 108 3.50 8.32 -6.54
N PHE A 109 2.93 7.15 -6.35
CA PHE A 109 2.35 6.32 -7.39
C PHE A 109 0.96 5.87 -6.97
N SER A 110 0.00 5.99 -7.84
CA SER A 110 -1.35 5.46 -7.66
C SER A 110 -1.72 4.55 -8.84
N GLY A 111 -2.64 3.63 -8.64
CA GLY A 111 -3.00 2.73 -9.72
C GLY A 111 -4.01 1.67 -9.33
N THR A 112 -3.96 0.55 -10.02
CA THR A 112 -4.90 -0.56 -9.84
C THR A 112 -4.18 -1.89 -9.60
N GLY A 113 -4.77 -2.69 -8.72
CA GLY A 113 -4.34 -4.06 -8.43
C GLY A 113 -5.32 -5.10 -8.96
N ARG A 114 -4.78 -6.26 -9.33
CA ARG A 114 -5.55 -7.43 -9.70
C ARG A 114 -4.94 -8.66 -9.04
N PHE A 115 -5.75 -9.38 -8.28
CA PHE A 115 -5.31 -10.56 -7.52
C PHE A 115 -6.20 -11.75 -7.84
N ASN A 116 -5.58 -12.88 -8.14
CA ASN A 116 -6.25 -14.15 -8.35
C ASN A 116 -6.06 -15.00 -7.09
N VAL A 117 -7.15 -15.44 -6.52
CA VAL A 117 -7.16 -16.33 -5.36
C VAL A 117 -7.69 -17.69 -5.81
N ASP A 118 -6.93 -18.74 -5.56
CA ASP A 118 -7.36 -20.12 -5.70
C ASP A 118 -7.55 -20.71 -4.30
N PHE A 119 -8.80 -20.79 -3.87
CA PHE A 119 -9.16 -21.32 -2.57
C PHE A 119 -8.95 -22.83 -2.48
N THR A 120 -8.99 -23.54 -3.60
CA THR A 120 -8.73 -24.99 -3.63
C THR A 120 -7.25 -25.29 -3.39
N ALA A 121 -6.38 -24.49 -4.00
CA ALA A 121 -4.93 -24.58 -3.80
C ALA A 121 -4.42 -23.79 -2.60
N ASN A 122 -5.28 -23.01 -1.94
CA ASN A 122 -4.92 -22.06 -0.88
C ASN A 122 -3.80 -21.12 -1.30
N THR A 123 -3.93 -20.48 -2.46
CA THR A 123 -2.92 -19.56 -2.98
C THR A 123 -3.51 -18.24 -3.46
N VAL A 124 -2.73 -17.18 -3.34
CA VAL A 124 -2.99 -15.87 -3.93
C VAL A 124 -1.81 -15.48 -4.82
N SER A 125 -2.12 -14.83 -5.94
CA SER A 125 -1.11 -14.21 -6.81
C SER A 125 -1.68 -12.94 -7.41
N GLY A 126 -0.84 -12.00 -7.84
CA GLY A 126 -1.36 -10.76 -8.36
C GLY A 126 -0.32 -9.85 -9.00
N SER A 127 -0.85 -8.78 -9.57
CA SER A 127 -0.06 -7.69 -10.14
C SER A 127 -0.72 -6.37 -9.79
N MET A 128 0.09 -5.41 -9.39
CA MET A 128 -0.29 -4.04 -9.10
C MET A 128 0.43 -3.14 -10.10
N VAL A 129 -0.32 -2.32 -10.82
CA VAL A 129 0.23 -1.41 -11.84
C VAL A 129 -0.06 0.00 -11.40
N TYR A 130 1.00 0.77 -11.25
CA TYR A 130 0.97 2.14 -10.76
C TYR A 130 1.41 3.10 -11.85
N THR A 131 0.76 4.25 -11.91
CA THR A 131 1.23 5.41 -12.65
C THR A 131 1.67 6.48 -11.67
N GLN A 132 2.72 7.21 -12.01
CA GLN A 132 3.19 8.28 -11.15
C GLN A 132 2.13 9.40 -11.09
N SER A 133 1.73 9.78 -9.87
CA SER A 133 0.71 10.81 -9.62
C SER A 133 1.31 12.19 -9.35
N SER A 134 2.51 12.25 -8.74
CA SER A 134 3.23 13.50 -8.52
C SER A 134 4.72 13.33 -8.81
N ASP A 135 5.38 14.38 -9.31
CA ASP A 135 6.77 14.32 -9.71
C ASP A 135 7.56 15.56 -9.31
N THR A 136 8.62 15.32 -8.55
CA THR A 136 9.73 16.25 -8.42
C THR A 136 11.01 15.73 -9.10
N GLN A 137 11.03 14.49 -9.61
CA GLN A 137 12.25 13.83 -10.07
C GLN A 137 12.23 13.26 -11.49
N PHE A 138 11.06 12.97 -12.03
CA PHE A 138 10.96 12.39 -13.36
C PHE A 138 10.70 13.50 -14.39
N THR A 139 11.73 13.92 -15.07
CA THR A 139 11.65 14.98 -16.10
C THR A 139 10.92 14.57 -17.37
N GLN A 140 10.47 13.33 -17.49
CA GLN A 140 9.70 12.85 -18.64
C GLN A 140 8.70 11.74 -18.28
N ARG A 141 7.41 12.02 -18.51
CA ARG A 141 6.26 11.13 -18.73
C ARG A 141 6.15 9.88 -17.85
N SER A 142 5.19 9.90 -16.99
CA SER A 142 4.48 8.76 -16.39
C SER A 142 5.30 7.48 -16.22
N ALA A 143 6.20 7.45 -15.25
CA ALA A 143 6.82 6.19 -14.87
C ALA A 143 5.72 5.19 -14.47
N ILE A 144 5.79 3.98 -15.01
CA ILE A 144 4.90 2.88 -14.61
C ILE A 144 5.73 1.97 -13.72
N LEU A 145 5.24 1.76 -12.52
CA LEU A 145 5.74 0.75 -11.59
C LEU A 145 4.81 -0.46 -11.65
N THR A 146 5.36 -1.63 -11.82
CA THR A 146 4.64 -2.89 -11.68
C THR A 146 5.20 -3.66 -10.50
N VAL A 147 4.35 -3.97 -9.53
CA VAL A 147 4.66 -4.86 -8.42
C VAL A 147 3.95 -6.19 -8.64
N THR A 148 4.68 -7.29 -8.52
CA THR A 148 4.15 -8.63 -8.73
C THR A 148 4.19 -9.41 -7.42
N LEU A 149 3.04 -9.94 -7.03
CA LEU A 149 2.87 -10.95 -5.99
C LEU A 149 2.92 -12.33 -6.68
N PRO A 150 3.97 -13.12 -6.45
CA PRO A 150 4.03 -14.49 -6.96
C PRO A 150 2.97 -15.36 -6.28
N SER A 151 2.75 -16.57 -6.79
CA SER A 151 1.85 -17.52 -6.13
C SER A 151 2.34 -17.78 -4.70
N THR A 152 1.53 -17.35 -3.74
CA THR A 152 1.84 -17.32 -2.30
C THR A 152 0.77 -18.09 -1.55
N SER A 153 1.17 -18.90 -0.58
CA SER A 153 0.23 -19.68 0.25
C SER A 153 -0.58 -18.79 1.17
N ILE A 154 -1.87 -19.11 1.29
CA ILE A 154 -2.78 -18.50 2.26
C ILE A 154 -2.76 -19.38 3.52
N THR A 155 -2.60 -18.74 4.68
CA THR A 155 -2.64 -19.39 5.99
C THR A 155 -3.71 -18.73 6.85
N GLY A 156 -4.80 -19.47 7.13
CA GLY A 156 -5.96 -18.86 7.76
C GLY A 156 -6.59 -17.81 6.84
N ASN A 157 -6.57 -16.55 7.25
CA ASN A 157 -7.05 -15.41 6.46
C ASN A 157 -5.92 -14.48 5.99
N THR A 158 -4.66 -14.91 6.07
CA THR A 158 -3.48 -14.06 5.78
C THR A 158 -2.59 -14.71 4.71
N PHE A 159 -1.73 -13.92 4.11
CA PHE A 159 -0.62 -14.40 3.28
C PHE A 159 0.60 -13.48 3.43
N GLU A 160 1.78 -14.03 3.26
CA GLU A 160 3.03 -13.29 3.29
C GLU A 160 4.06 -13.95 2.35
N THR A 161 4.84 -13.13 1.66
CA THR A 161 5.99 -13.58 0.85
C THR A 161 7.11 -12.55 0.89
N THR A 162 8.34 -13.01 0.77
CA THR A 162 9.52 -12.18 0.53
C THR A 162 10.01 -12.26 -0.92
N ALA A 163 9.23 -12.91 -1.79
CA ALA A 163 9.59 -13.13 -3.20
C ALA A 163 8.85 -12.18 -4.17
N GLY A 164 8.22 -11.11 -3.65
CA GLY A 164 7.63 -10.06 -4.48
C GLY A 164 8.67 -9.36 -5.34
N THR A 165 8.27 -8.83 -6.49
CA THR A 165 9.18 -8.08 -7.39
C THR A 165 8.60 -6.74 -7.78
N ALA A 166 9.47 -5.75 -7.99
CA ALA A 166 9.11 -4.45 -8.53
C ALA A 166 9.89 -4.17 -9.81
N GLN A 167 9.20 -3.67 -10.82
CA GLN A 167 9.76 -3.29 -12.10
C GLN A 167 9.25 -1.92 -12.53
N PHE A 168 10.15 -1.07 -13.00
CA PHE A 168 9.80 0.19 -13.63
C PHE A 168 9.93 0.05 -15.15
N ASN A 169 8.97 0.59 -15.91
CA ASN A 169 9.05 0.66 -17.38
C ASN A 169 10.11 1.66 -17.86
N GLN A 170 10.41 2.66 -17.03
CA GLN A 170 11.51 3.59 -17.21
C GLN A 170 12.35 3.52 -15.94
N ILE A 171 13.64 3.36 -16.08
CA ILE A 171 14.55 3.37 -14.94
C ILE A 171 14.47 4.77 -14.32
N PRO A 172 14.17 4.90 -13.03
CA PRO A 172 14.26 6.19 -12.34
C PRO A 172 15.60 6.87 -12.65
N SER A 173 15.65 8.19 -12.62
CA SER A 173 16.83 8.98 -13.02
C SER A 173 18.14 8.52 -12.34
N HIS A 174 18.04 7.79 -11.26
CA HIS A 174 19.15 7.19 -10.52
C HIS A 174 19.35 5.69 -10.76
N GLY A 175 18.61 5.06 -11.68
CA GLY A 175 18.80 3.63 -12.01
C GLY A 175 18.48 2.66 -10.89
N THR A 176 17.62 3.03 -9.95
CA THR A 176 17.28 2.21 -8.78
C THR A 176 16.71 0.86 -9.21
N ARG A 177 17.28 -0.22 -8.66
CA ARG A 177 16.82 -1.59 -8.83
C ARG A 177 16.44 -2.14 -7.48
N PHE A 178 15.26 -2.71 -7.41
CA PHE A 178 14.79 -3.43 -6.24
C PHE A 178 15.15 -4.90 -6.37
N GLY A 179 15.53 -5.49 -5.25
CA GLY A 179 15.63 -6.93 -5.10
C GLY A 179 14.24 -7.57 -4.90
N SER A 180 14.12 -8.45 -3.91
CA SER A 180 12.84 -8.98 -3.50
C SER A 180 12.10 -7.96 -2.63
N LEU A 181 10.75 -7.96 -2.76
CA LEU A 181 9.85 -7.23 -1.88
C LEU A 181 9.21 -8.20 -0.88
N ARG A 182 9.02 -7.75 0.34
CA ARG A 182 8.06 -8.36 1.25
C ARG A 182 6.68 -7.87 0.87
N ILE A 183 5.75 -8.78 0.72
CA ILE A 183 4.32 -8.48 0.45
C ILE A 183 3.51 -9.30 1.43
N GLU A 184 2.62 -8.63 2.16
CA GLU A 184 1.70 -9.27 3.10
C GLU A 184 0.30 -8.74 2.92
N GLY A 185 -0.70 -9.53 3.31
CA GLY A 185 -2.09 -9.11 3.25
C GLY A 185 -3.04 -10.06 3.95
N ASP A 186 -4.23 -9.55 4.16
CA ASP A 186 -5.32 -10.20 4.88
C ASP A 186 -6.61 -10.16 4.08
N PHE A 187 -7.48 -11.13 4.36
CA PHE A 187 -8.86 -11.10 3.91
C PHE A 187 -9.74 -10.44 4.96
N PHE A 188 -10.59 -9.52 4.53
CA PHE A 188 -11.50 -8.74 5.35
C PHE A 188 -12.95 -8.99 4.96
N GLY A 189 -13.85 -8.71 5.94
CA GLY A 189 -15.27 -8.79 5.76
C GLY A 189 -15.83 -10.20 5.74
N GLN A 190 -17.13 -10.32 5.44
CA GLN A 190 -17.80 -11.60 5.38
C GLN A 190 -17.30 -12.44 4.21
N ALA A 191 -16.85 -13.67 4.49
CA ALA A 191 -16.35 -14.61 3.48
C ALA A 191 -15.20 -14.09 2.62
N GLY A 192 -14.38 -13.16 3.15
CA GLY A 192 -13.23 -12.62 2.44
C GLY A 192 -13.63 -11.85 1.19
N THR A 193 -14.58 -10.93 1.30
CA THR A 193 -15.03 -10.10 0.16
C THR A 193 -14.01 -9.04 -0.23
N THR A 194 -13.15 -8.65 0.71
CA THR A 194 -12.10 -7.66 0.49
C THR A 194 -10.73 -8.26 0.81
N LEU A 195 -9.76 -7.93 0.00
CA LEU A 195 -8.35 -8.28 0.15
C LEU A 195 -7.56 -6.98 0.29
N ALA A 196 -6.79 -6.83 1.36
CA ALA A 196 -5.94 -5.65 1.51
C ALA A 196 -4.60 -6.03 2.15
N GLY A 197 -3.59 -5.19 1.90
CA GLY A 197 -2.25 -5.47 2.41
C GLY A 197 -1.23 -4.40 2.04
N SER A 198 0.01 -4.68 2.39
CA SER A 198 1.14 -3.79 2.16
C SER A 198 2.32 -4.53 1.53
N PHE A 199 3.26 -3.76 1.01
CA PHE A 199 4.56 -4.25 0.58
C PHE A 199 5.64 -3.23 0.89
N ASP A 200 6.83 -3.75 1.11
CA ASP A 200 8.04 -2.95 1.31
C ASP A 200 9.27 -3.62 0.70
N GLY A 201 10.26 -2.81 0.39
CA GLY A 201 11.55 -3.30 -0.07
C GLY A 201 12.57 -2.19 -0.24
N ALA A 202 13.83 -2.58 -0.22
CA ALA A 202 14.95 -1.69 -0.48
C ALA A 202 15.59 -2.00 -1.83
N GLY A 203 16.03 -0.93 -2.49
CA GLY A 203 16.78 -1.00 -3.73
C GLY A 203 18.06 -0.18 -3.65
N THR A 204 18.89 -0.30 -4.67
CA THR A 204 20.14 0.44 -4.76
C THR A 204 20.23 1.10 -6.13
N ASP A 205 20.58 2.37 -6.17
CA ASP A 205 20.82 3.10 -7.42
C ASP A 205 22.21 2.78 -8.01
N SER A 206 22.45 3.31 -9.20
CA SER A 206 23.75 3.13 -9.90
C SER A 206 24.95 3.77 -9.17
N SER A 207 24.70 4.65 -8.22
CA SER A 207 25.72 5.32 -7.39
C SER A 207 25.92 4.61 -6.05
N GLY A 208 25.19 3.51 -5.77
CA GLY A 208 25.24 2.76 -4.51
C GLY A 208 24.34 3.33 -3.42
N ASN A 209 23.49 4.33 -3.72
CA ASN A 209 22.57 4.87 -2.73
C ASN A 209 21.35 3.99 -2.56
N THR A 210 20.87 3.84 -1.32
CA THR A 210 19.66 3.08 -1.03
C THR A 210 18.41 3.89 -1.37
N ALA A 211 17.39 3.22 -1.87
CA ALA A 211 16.04 3.75 -1.99
C ALA A 211 15.05 2.73 -1.41
N PHE A 212 13.97 3.23 -0.83
CA PHE A 212 12.91 2.42 -0.25
C PHE A 212 11.65 2.54 -1.09
N LEU A 213 11.00 1.42 -1.32
CA LEU A 213 9.70 1.34 -1.96
C LEU A 213 8.73 0.78 -0.93
N HIS A 214 7.70 1.55 -0.62
CA HIS A 214 6.61 1.16 0.26
C HIS A 214 5.30 1.32 -0.49
N GLY A 215 4.35 0.47 -0.22
CA GLY A 215 3.04 0.60 -0.83
C GLY A 215 2.00 -0.30 -0.20
N GLY A 216 0.76 -0.14 -0.68
CA GLY A 216 -0.33 -0.95 -0.23
C GLY A 216 -1.41 -1.10 -1.29
N PHE A 217 -2.34 -1.98 -1.00
CA PHE A 217 -3.47 -2.29 -1.87
C PHE A 217 -4.72 -2.60 -1.05
N VAL A 218 -5.84 -2.27 -1.63
CA VAL A 218 -7.16 -2.72 -1.20
C VAL A 218 -7.97 -3.12 -2.43
N ALA A 219 -8.59 -4.28 -2.42
CA ALA A 219 -9.24 -4.85 -3.58
C ALA A 219 -10.50 -5.64 -3.18
N GLU A 220 -11.52 -5.58 -4.02
CA GLU A 220 -12.78 -6.28 -3.83
C GLU A 220 -12.96 -7.42 -4.83
N LYS A 221 -13.73 -8.42 -4.39
CA LYS A 221 -14.12 -9.60 -5.15
C LYS A 221 -15.22 -9.29 -6.16
#